data_1465293f929a0fef34b8dbb6a93922ae
#
_entry.id   1465293f929a0fef34b8dbb6a93922ae
#
_cell.length_a   1.000
_cell.length_b   1.000
_cell.length_c   1.000
_cell.angle_alpha   90.00
_cell.angle_beta   90.00
_cell.angle_gamma   90.00
#
_symmetry.space_group_name_H-M   'P 1'
#
loop_
_entity.id
_entity.type
_entity.pdbx_description
1 polymer ?
#
loop_
_entity_poly.entity_id
_entity_poly.type
_entity_poly.pdbx_seq_one_letter_code
_entity_poly.pdbx_strand_id
1 'polypeptide(L)'
;MPFKTPKDLFVAMLSDLRHGAERSHQIYEELGKAAQEPQIKEALDAREFISSQILSKLDECFRLIGEKPIPRNQPLYDAFVEDFRRELKEIQSPIVRKIFVLSKASRLMHMRIGEYVALIAAADMLDRPAVGVLLESCLADKMAFAERTKRLISEHVREHVGEKVLA
;
A
#
# COMPACT_ATOMS: atom_id res chain seq x y z
N MET A 1 20.40 -13.04 7.95
CA MET A 1 21.40 -12.34 8.75
C MET A 1 20.83 -12.09 10.13
N PRO A 2 21.49 -12.43 11.24
CA PRO A 2 20.97 -12.13 12.57
C PRO A 2 20.99 -10.62 12.82
N PHE A 3 19.93 -10.06 13.36
CA PHE A 3 19.89 -8.66 13.80
C PHE A 3 20.60 -8.55 15.15
N LYS A 4 21.72 -7.83 15.18
CA LYS A 4 22.53 -7.67 16.41
C LYS A 4 22.35 -6.29 17.03
N THR A 5 21.93 -5.31 16.26
CA THR A 5 21.75 -3.94 16.69
C THR A 5 20.40 -3.39 16.26
N PRO A 6 19.86 -2.34 16.94
CA PRO A 6 18.67 -1.63 16.46
C PRO A 6 18.83 -1.11 15.02
N LYS A 7 20.04 -0.71 14.63
CA LYS A 7 20.34 -0.27 13.27
C LYS A 7 20.15 -1.39 12.25
N ASP A 8 20.60 -2.63 12.55
CA ASP A 8 20.44 -3.77 11.64
C ASP A 8 18.96 -4.06 11.39
N LEU A 9 18.15 -4.02 12.45
CA LEU A 9 16.71 -4.20 12.34
C LEU A 9 16.07 -3.07 11.54
N PHE A 10 16.44 -1.82 11.80
CA PHE A 10 15.93 -0.67 11.08
C PHE A 10 16.21 -0.75 9.57
N VAL A 11 17.45 -1.05 9.17
CA VAL A 11 17.85 -1.21 7.77
C VAL A 11 17.08 -2.34 7.10
N ALA A 12 16.85 -3.44 7.81
CA ALA A 12 16.04 -4.55 7.30
C ALA A 12 14.57 -4.14 7.09
N MET A 13 13.95 -3.50 8.09
CA MET A 13 12.58 -3.00 8.00
C MET A 13 12.41 -1.95 6.89
N LEU A 14 13.36 -1.01 6.76
CA LEU A 14 13.35 -0.02 5.69
C LEU A 14 13.51 -0.67 4.31
N SER A 15 14.31 -1.74 4.21
CA SER A 15 14.47 -2.52 2.98
C SER A 15 13.18 -3.25 2.62
N ASP A 16 12.50 -3.87 3.60
CA ASP A 16 11.20 -4.49 3.41
C ASP A 16 10.16 -3.48 2.96
N LEU A 17 10.15 -2.30 3.59
CA LEU A 17 9.25 -1.20 3.23
C LEU A 17 9.46 -0.73 1.78
N ARG A 18 10.72 -0.57 1.35
CA ARG A 18 11.08 -0.15 0.00
C ARG A 18 10.67 -1.20 -1.05
N HIS A 19 11.04 -2.46 -0.85
CA HIS A 19 10.64 -3.56 -1.74
C HIS A 19 9.12 -3.72 -1.80
N GLY A 20 8.44 -3.59 -0.65
CA GLY A 20 6.99 -3.59 -0.60
C GLY A 20 6.37 -2.40 -1.35
N ALA A 21 7.05 -1.24 -1.43
CA ALA A 21 6.59 -0.11 -2.25
C ALA A 21 6.67 -0.44 -3.75
N GLU A 22 7.76 -1.06 -4.22
CA GLU A 22 7.93 -1.53 -5.60
C GLU A 22 6.84 -2.57 -5.96
N ARG A 23 6.60 -3.56 -5.10
CA ARG A 23 5.58 -4.59 -5.33
C ARG A 23 4.17 -4.02 -5.27
N SER A 24 3.89 -3.09 -4.36
CA SER A 24 2.59 -2.42 -4.27
C SER A 24 2.24 -1.66 -5.55
N HIS A 25 3.20 -1.02 -6.20
CA HIS A 25 3.00 -0.37 -7.49
C HIS A 25 2.43 -1.35 -8.53
N GLN A 26 3.07 -2.51 -8.70
CA GLN A 26 2.60 -3.57 -9.61
C GLN A 26 1.21 -4.09 -9.24
N ILE A 27 0.92 -4.23 -7.94
CA ILE A 27 -0.38 -4.70 -7.46
C ILE A 27 -1.48 -3.67 -7.76
N TYR A 28 -1.22 -2.37 -7.56
CA TYR A 28 -2.20 -1.33 -7.90
C TYR A 28 -2.48 -1.25 -9.40
N GLU A 29 -1.48 -1.48 -10.25
CA GLU A 29 -1.67 -1.62 -11.69
C GLU A 29 -2.60 -2.80 -12.03
N GLU A 30 -2.42 -3.97 -11.40
CA GLU A 30 -3.32 -5.12 -11.59
C GLU A 30 -4.75 -4.84 -11.09
N LEU A 31 -4.88 -4.19 -9.93
CA LEU A 31 -6.17 -3.77 -9.41
C LEU A 31 -6.87 -2.79 -10.35
N GLY A 32 -6.12 -1.82 -10.92
CA GLY A 32 -6.63 -0.87 -11.91
C GLY A 32 -7.13 -1.55 -13.18
N LYS A 33 -6.41 -2.57 -13.67
CA LYS A 33 -6.85 -3.38 -14.82
C LYS A 33 -8.13 -4.19 -14.53
N ALA A 34 -8.32 -4.63 -13.29
CA ALA A 34 -9.52 -5.35 -12.87
C ALA A 34 -10.72 -4.44 -12.61
N ALA A 35 -10.47 -3.15 -12.34
CA ALA A 35 -11.53 -2.15 -12.14
C ALA A 35 -12.20 -1.80 -13.48
N GLN A 36 -13.51 -1.91 -13.54
CA GLN A 36 -14.30 -1.59 -14.72
C GLN A 36 -14.82 -0.14 -14.70
N GLU A 37 -14.97 0.44 -13.51
CA GLU A 37 -15.48 1.79 -13.33
C GLU A 37 -14.37 2.85 -13.45
N PRO A 38 -14.62 3.92 -14.23
CA PRO A 38 -13.63 4.98 -14.47
C PRO A 38 -13.12 5.63 -13.18
N GLN A 39 -13.99 5.90 -12.21
CA GLN A 39 -13.63 6.55 -10.94
C GLN A 39 -12.69 5.69 -10.08
N ILE A 40 -12.91 4.37 -10.05
CA ILE A 40 -12.06 3.45 -9.31
C ILE A 40 -10.70 3.33 -10.00
N LYS A 41 -10.72 3.19 -11.33
CA LYS A 41 -9.51 3.14 -12.13
C LYS A 41 -8.67 4.41 -11.93
N GLU A 42 -9.25 5.60 -12.08
CA GLU A 42 -8.58 6.88 -11.84
C GLU A 42 -7.97 6.97 -10.43
N ALA A 43 -8.69 6.51 -9.41
CA ALA A 43 -8.18 6.51 -8.04
C ALA A 43 -6.96 5.59 -7.86
N LEU A 44 -6.94 4.44 -8.54
CA LEU A 44 -5.84 3.48 -8.50
C LEU A 44 -4.64 3.96 -9.34
N ASP A 45 -4.89 4.58 -10.50
CA ASP A 45 -3.85 5.18 -11.35
C ASP A 45 -3.16 6.37 -10.66
N ALA A 46 -3.93 7.22 -9.98
CA ALA A 46 -3.37 8.30 -9.16
C ALA A 46 -2.47 7.74 -8.03
N ARG A 47 -2.80 6.57 -7.48
CA ARG A 47 -1.98 5.88 -6.48
C ARG A 47 -0.64 5.41 -7.05
N GLU A 48 -0.63 5.00 -8.31
CA GLU A 48 0.59 4.60 -9.02
C GLU A 48 1.61 5.75 -9.08
N PHE A 49 1.15 6.94 -9.46
CA PHE A 49 2.00 8.14 -9.49
C PHE A 49 2.59 8.48 -8.11
N ILE A 50 1.77 8.44 -7.05
CA ILE A 50 2.23 8.68 -5.68
C ILE A 50 3.26 7.62 -5.25
N SER A 51 3.14 6.38 -5.72
CA SER A 51 4.07 5.30 -5.39
C SER A 51 5.50 5.58 -5.87
N SER A 52 5.67 6.21 -7.03
CA SER A 52 7.00 6.60 -7.54
C SER A 52 7.68 7.66 -6.66
N GLN A 53 6.92 8.64 -6.17
CA GLN A 53 7.43 9.65 -5.24
C GLN A 53 7.80 9.06 -3.88
N ILE A 54 7.03 8.07 -3.41
CA ILE A 54 7.35 7.34 -2.18
C ILE A 54 8.68 6.59 -2.31
N LEU A 55 8.93 5.92 -3.42
CA LEU A 55 10.21 5.25 -3.65
C LEU A 55 11.39 6.21 -3.55
N SER A 56 11.29 7.40 -4.17
CA SER A 56 12.33 8.43 -4.06
C SER A 56 12.56 8.88 -2.62
N LYS A 57 11.50 9.04 -1.81
CA LYS A 57 11.63 9.39 -0.38
C LYS A 57 12.31 8.26 0.42
N LEU A 58 12.00 7.00 0.11
CA LEU A 58 12.63 5.85 0.78
C LEU A 58 14.11 5.70 0.39
N ASP A 59 14.47 5.96 -0.87
CA ASP A 59 15.86 5.99 -1.30
C ASP A 59 16.64 7.11 -0.60
N GLU A 60 16.01 8.26 -0.38
CA GLU A 60 16.59 9.35 0.42
C GLU A 60 16.79 8.94 1.89
N CYS A 61 15.88 8.17 2.49
CA CYS A 61 16.09 7.61 3.82
C CYS A 61 17.37 6.76 3.89
N PHE A 62 17.59 5.89 2.90
CA PHE A 62 18.84 5.10 2.82
C PHE A 62 20.08 5.98 2.70
N ARG A 63 20.02 7.02 1.88
CA ARG A 63 21.12 7.98 1.74
C ARG A 63 21.45 8.68 3.06
N LEU A 64 20.43 9.10 3.81
CA LEU A 64 20.60 9.80 5.10
C LEU A 64 21.21 8.92 6.19
N ILE A 65 20.95 7.61 6.18
CA ILE A 65 21.54 6.67 7.15
C ILE A 65 22.86 6.08 6.69
N GLY A 66 23.30 6.36 5.45
CA GLY A 66 24.54 5.84 4.88
C GLY A 66 24.52 4.34 4.58
N GLU A 67 23.35 3.78 4.28
CA GLU A 67 23.15 2.34 4.02
C GLU A 67 22.55 2.11 2.64
N LYS A 68 22.51 0.84 2.22
CA LYS A 68 21.87 0.40 0.99
C LYS A 68 20.73 -0.59 1.28
N PRO A 69 19.70 -0.65 0.43
CA PRO A 69 18.67 -1.68 0.55
C PRO A 69 19.26 -3.09 0.54
N ILE A 70 18.80 -3.94 1.44
CA ILE A 70 19.19 -5.35 1.51
C ILE A 70 18.19 -6.16 0.68
N PRO A 71 18.62 -7.02 -0.25
CA PRO A 71 17.72 -7.91 -0.99
C PRO A 71 16.97 -8.84 -0.03
N ARG A 72 15.63 -8.87 -0.13
CA ARG A 72 14.77 -9.70 0.71
C ARG A 72 13.60 -10.24 -0.11
N ASN A 73 13.22 -11.48 0.19
CA ASN A 73 12.00 -12.06 -0.37
C ASN A 73 10.78 -11.45 0.31
N GLN A 74 9.73 -11.25 -0.47
CA GLN A 74 8.46 -10.67 -0.01
C GLN A 74 7.29 -11.65 -0.26
N PRO A 75 7.30 -12.84 0.38
CA PRO A 75 6.31 -13.88 0.13
C PRO A 75 4.87 -13.44 0.43
N LEU A 76 4.71 -12.48 1.35
CA LEU A 76 3.40 -11.91 1.69
C LEU A 76 2.74 -11.21 0.49
N TYR A 77 3.52 -10.46 -0.29
CA TYR A 77 3.01 -9.78 -1.48
C TYR A 77 2.70 -10.77 -2.61
N ASP A 78 3.52 -11.79 -2.78
CA ASP A 78 3.28 -12.84 -3.77
C ASP A 78 1.99 -13.60 -3.43
N ALA A 79 1.82 -14.00 -2.18
CA ALA A 79 0.59 -14.64 -1.70
C ALA A 79 -0.65 -13.73 -1.86
N PHE A 80 -0.50 -12.42 -1.65
CA PHE A 80 -1.59 -11.47 -1.87
C PHE A 80 -2.02 -11.43 -3.34
N VAL A 81 -1.07 -11.41 -4.28
CA VAL A 81 -1.36 -11.39 -5.73
C VAL A 81 -2.01 -12.71 -6.17
N GLU A 82 -1.50 -13.85 -5.72
CA GLU A 82 -2.07 -15.16 -6.02
C GLU A 82 -3.50 -15.28 -5.53
N ASP A 83 -3.75 -14.86 -4.29
CA ASP A 83 -5.08 -14.84 -3.67
C ASP A 83 -6.04 -13.92 -4.45
N PHE A 84 -5.60 -12.71 -4.79
CA PHE A 84 -6.38 -11.78 -5.60
C PHE A 84 -6.76 -12.38 -6.95
N ARG A 85 -5.81 -12.95 -7.68
CA ARG A 85 -6.04 -13.54 -9.01
C ARG A 85 -6.97 -14.74 -8.95
N ARG A 86 -6.85 -15.58 -7.91
CA ARG A 86 -7.72 -16.74 -7.70
C ARG A 86 -9.16 -16.30 -7.47
N GLU A 87 -9.38 -15.43 -6.48
CA GLU A 87 -10.73 -14.98 -6.12
C GLU A 87 -11.39 -14.15 -7.24
N LEU A 88 -10.62 -13.32 -7.98
CA LEU A 88 -11.16 -12.50 -9.07
C LEU A 88 -11.81 -13.35 -10.16
N LYS A 89 -11.32 -14.58 -10.43
CA LYS A 89 -11.89 -15.49 -11.43
C LYS A 89 -13.26 -16.02 -11.03
N GLU A 90 -13.59 -16.06 -9.75
CA GLU A 90 -14.85 -16.56 -9.22
C GLU A 90 -15.94 -15.47 -9.25
N ILE A 91 -15.58 -14.19 -9.47
CA ILE A 91 -16.50 -13.07 -9.40
C ILE A 91 -17.16 -12.82 -10.75
N GLN A 92 -18.47 -13.04 -10.83
CA GLN A 92 -19.30 -12.81 -12.01
C GLN A 92 -20.06 -11.47 -11.97
N SER A 93 -20.46 -11.01 -10.78
CA SER A 93 -21.23 -9.79 -10.61
C SER A 93 -20.37 -8.53 -10.67
N PRO A 94 -20.71 -7.51 -11.51
CA PRO A 94 -19.97 -6.25 -11.57
C PRO A 94 -19.89 -5.54 -10.22
N ILE A 95 -20.97 -5.48 -9.46
CA ILE A 95 -20.98 -4.83 -8.14
C ILE A 95 -20.08 -5.57 -7.12
N VAL A 96 -20.08 -6.91 -7.14
CA VAL A 96 -19.21 -7.71 -6.30
C VAL A 96 -17.74 -7.46 -6.68
N ARG A 97 -17.42 -7.41 -7.97
CA ARG A 97 -16.08 -7.09 -8.47
C ARG A 97 -15.59 -5.73 -7.99
N LYS A 98 -16.44 -4.71 -8.08
CA LYS A 98 -16.19 -3.34 -7.62
C LYS A 98 -15.79 -3.32 -6.14
N ILE A 99 -16.63 -3.88 -5.28
CA ILE A 99 -16.37 -3.95 -3.84
C ILE A 99 -15.12 -4.78 -3.54
N PHE A 100 -14.93 -5.89 -4.25
CA PHE A 100 -13.76 -6.76 -4.10
C PHE A 100 -12.45 -6.02 -4.41
N VAL A 101 -12.34 -5.32 -5.55
CA VAL A 101 -11.15 -4.55 -5.93
C VAL A 101 -10.82 -3.49 -4.89
N LEU A 102 -11.81 -2.72 -4.45
CA LEU A 102 -11.65 -1.69 -3.42
C LEU A 102 -11.25 -2.31 -2.06
N SER A 103 -11.82 -3.45 -1.70
CA SER A 103 -11.46 -4.18 -0.48
C SER A 103 -9.99 -4.65 -0.50
N LYS A 104 -9.53 -5.20 -1.62
CA LYS A 104 -8.13 -5.61 -1.78
C LYS A 104 -7.18 -4.40 -1.74
N ALA A 105 -7.55 -3.28 -2.39
CA ALA A 105 -6.78 -2.03 -2.31
C ALA A 105 -6.68 -1.51 -0.87
N SER A 106 -7.80 -1.52 -0.14
CA SER A 106 -7.85 -1.13 1.27
C SER A 106 -6.97 -2.03 2.14
N ARG A 107 -7.07 -3.36 1.98
CA ARG A 107 -6.25 -4.33 2.73
C ARG A 107 -4.75 -4.10 2.52
N LEU A 108 -4.32 -3.95 1.26
CA LEU A 108 -2.92 -3.65 0.94
C LEU A 108 -2.47 -2.35 1.59
N MET A 109 -3.31 -1.31 1.57
CA MET A 109 -2.97 -0.02 2.16
C MET A 109 -2.79 -0.09 3.68
N HIS A 110 -3.69 -0.75 4.41
CA HIS A 110 -3.59 -0.87 5.87
C HIS A 110 -2.39 -1.71 6.32
N MET A 111 -2.03 -2.74 5.57
CA MET A 111 -0.80 -3.48 5.78
C MET A 111 0.42 -2.56 5.67
N ARG A 112 0.47 -1.71 4.63
CA ARG A 112 1.56 -0.74 4.44
C ARG A 112 1.59 0.32 5.55
N ILE A 113 0.44 0.83 5.99
CA ILE A 113 0.36 1.80 7.09
C ILE A 113 1.02 1.24 8.36
N GLY A 114 0.73 -0.02 8.71
CA GLY A 114 1.34 -0.68 9.87
C GLY A 114 2.87 -0.75 9.81
N GLU A 115 3.44 -1.00 8.63
CA GLU A 115 4.89 -1.02 8.42
C GLU A 115 5.52 0.37 8.66
N TYR A 116 4.88 1.45 8.19
CA TYR A 116 5.38 2.81 8.43
C TYR A 116 5.35 3.21 9.89
N VAL A 117 4.26 2.89 10.61
CA VAL A 117 4.13 3.22 12.05
C VAL A 117 5.28 2.61 12.85
N ALA A 118 5.60 1.33 12.60
CA ALA A 118 6.70 0.65 13.28
C ALA A 118 8.07 1.25 12.93
N LEU A 119 8.26 1.64 11.66
CA LEU A 119 9.55 2.15 11.20
C LEU A 119 9.81 3.58 11.66
N ILE A 120 8.78 4.44 11.75
CA ILE A 120 8.88 5.79 12.32
C ILE A 120 9.36 5.71 13.77
N ALA A 121 8.72 4.87 14.59
CA ALA A 121 9.15 4.67 15.97
C ALA A 121 10.60 4.15 16.08
N ALA A 122 11.02 3.29 15.15
CA ALA A 122 12.40 2.80 15.10
C ALA A 122 13.41 3.89 14.65
N ALA A 123 13.01 4.85 13.82
CA ALA A 123 13.84 5.98 13.43
C ALA A 123 14.18 6.89 14.63
N ASP A 124 13.24 7.10 15.53
CA ASP A 124 13.45 7.87 16.77
C ASP A 124 14.51 7.20 17.67
N MET A 125 14.51 5.86 17.74
CA MET A 125 15.53 5.11 18.51
C MET A 125 16.94 5.29 17.96
N LEU A 126 17.10 5.65 16.68
CA LEU A 126 18.39 5.84 16.01
C LEU A 126 18.87 7.29 15.97
N ASP A 127 18.13 8.21 16.59
CA ASP A 127 18.41 9.66 16.53
C ASP A 127 18.53 10.16 15.07
N ARG A 128 17.55 9.81 14.23
CA ARG A 128 17.48 10.18 12.81
C ARG A 128 16.19 10.94 12.47
N PRO A 129 15.99 12.15 13.03
CA PRO A 129 14.72 12.87 12.87
C PRO A 129 14.38 13.18 11.41
N ALA A 130 15.36 13.45 10.56
CA ALA A 130 15.13 13.71 9.14
C ALA A 130 14.52 12.47 8.42
N VAL A 131 14.91 11.26 8.80
CA VAL A 131 14.31 10.03 8.29
C VAL A 131 12.88 9.86 8.79
N GLY A 132 12.64 10.14 10.08
CA GLY A 132 11.30 10.14 10.67
C GLY A 132 10.35 11.04 9.88
N VAL A 133 10.72 12.29 9.61
CA VAL A 133 9.91 13.24 8.83
C VAL A 133 9.58 12.73 7.43
N LEU A 134 10.53 12.12 6.72
CA LEU A 134 10.26 11.54 5.40
C LEU A 134 9.28 10.38 5.47
N LEU A 135 9.43 9.51 6.47
CA LEU A 135 8.53 8.37 6.69
C LEU A 135 7.12 8.83 7.08
N GLU A 136 6.99 9.84 7.94
CA GLU A 136 5.70 10.46 8.29
C GLU A 136 5.00 11.06 7.07
N SER A 137 5.74 11.75 6.20
CA SER A 137 5.20 12.26 4.94
C SER A 137 4.64 11.13 4.06
N CYS A 138 5.35 10.00 3.96
CA CYS A 138 4.87 8.83 3.23
C CYS A 138 3.63 8.19 3.90
N LEU A 139 3.59 8.16 5.23
CA LEU A 139 2.45 7.65 6.00
C LEU A 139 1.21 8.52 5.76
N ALA A 140 1.36 9.85 5.79
CA ALA A 140 0.26 10.78 5.53
C ALA A 140 -0.38 10.54 4.14
N ASP A 141 0.43 10.36 3.09
CA ASP A 141 -0.04 10.03 1.75
C ASP A 141 -0.85 8.72 1.72
N LYS A 142 -0.42 7.72 2.50
CA LYS A 142 -1.12 6.43 2.60
C LYS A 142 -2.43 6.53 3.37
N MET A 143 -2.45 7.29 4.45
CA MET A 143 -3.68 7.52 5.24
C MET A 143 -4.73 8.27 4.42
N ALA A 144 -4.33 9.28 3.65
CA ALA A 144 -5.24 10.00 2.76
C ALA A 144 -5.86 9.07 1.69
N PHE A 145 -5.07 8.17 1.11
CA PHE A 145 -5.58 7.18 0.17
C PHE A 145 -6.49 6.14 0.83
N ALA A 146 -6.16 5.66 2.03
CA ALA A 146 -7.00 4.74 2.78
C ALA A 146 -8.39 5.34 3.04
N GLU A 147 -8.44 6.61 3.45
CA GLU A 147 -9.70 7.32 3.69
C GLU A 147 -10.50 7.56 2.40
N ARG A 148 -9.83 7.88 1.28
CA ARG A 148 -10.48 7.97 -0.04
C ARG A 148 -11.08 6.62 -0.44
N THR A 149 -10.36 5.52 -0.29
CA THR A 149 -10.82 4.17 -0.62
C THR A 149 -12.04 3.79 0.22
N LYS A 150 -12.02 4.08 1.51
CA LYS A 150 -13.14 3.86 2.43
C LYS A 150 -14.41 4.62 1.97
N ARG A 151 -14.26 5.88 1.55
CA ARG A 151 -15.39 6.66 1.00
C ARG A 151 -15.96 6.03 -0.26
N LEU A 152 -15.10 5.64 -1.22
CA LEU A 152 -15.55 4.96 -2.44
C LEU A 152 -16.32 3.66 -2.14
N ILE A 153 -15.86 2.84 -1.20
CA ILE A 153 -16.59 1.64 -0.78
C ILE A 153 -17.96 2.01 -0.25
N SER A 154 -18.03 3.00 0.64
CA SER A 154 -19.31 3.43 1.26
C SER A 154 -20.30 4.01 0.25
N GLU A 155 -19.83 4.79 -0.71
CA GLU A 155 -20.64 5.36 -1.79
C GLU A 155 -21.26 4.26 -2.66
N HIS A 156 -20.44 3.33 -3.15
CA HIS A 156 -20.94 2.25 -4.01
C HIS A 156 -21.89 1.28 -3.30
N VAL A 157 -21.69 1.03 -2.01
CA VAL A 157 -22.64 0.22 -1.23
C VAL A 157 -23.98 0.93 -1.08
N ARG A 158 -23.98 2.25 -0.80
CA ARG A 158 -25.20 3.05 -0.66
C ARG A 158 -25.98 3.16 -1.97
N GLU A 159 -25.31 3.39 -3.10
CA GLU A 159 -25.93 3.42 -4.43
C GLU A 159 -26.67 2.11 -4.70
N HIS A 160 -26.04 0.98 -4.47
CA HIS A 160 -26.64 -0.33 -4.71
C HIS A 160 -27.82 -0.66 -3.78
N VAL A 161 -27.76 -0.22 -2.52
CA VAL A 161 -28.89 -0.36 -1.58
C VAL A 161 -30.06 0.55 -1.99
N GLY A 162 -29.77 1.79 -2.42
CA GLY A 162 -30.77 2.73 -2.93
C GLY A 162 -31.51 2.21 -4.16
N GLU A 163 -30.82 1.61 -5.13
CA GLU A 163 -31.43 1.00 -6.32
C GLU A 163 -32.37 -0.16 -5.96
N LYS A 164 -32.04 -0.97 -4.95
CA LYS A 164 -32.94 -2.06 -4.51
C LYS A 164 -34.16 -1.62 -3.74
N VAL A 165 -34.12 -0.46 -3.12
CA VAL A 165 -35.31 0.10 -2.39
C VAL A 165 -36.30 0.75 -3.34
N LEU A 166 -35.82 1.18 -4.54
CA LEU A 166 -36.64 1.82 -5.56
C LEU A 166 -37.19 0.86 -6.63
N ALA A 167 -36.78 -0.41 -6.63
CA ALA A 167 -37.20 -1.46 -7.55
C ALA A 167 -38.20 -2.41 -6.88
#